data_055b06bed209c1723fadeb6c9c01cf33
#
_entry.id   055b06bed209c1723fadeb6c9c01cf33
#
_cell.length_a   1.000
_cell.length_b   1.000
_cell.length_c   1.000
_cell.angle_alpha   90.00
_cell.angle_beta   90.00
_cell.angle_gamma   90.00
#
_symmetry.space_group_name_H-M   'P 1'
#
loop_
_entity.id
_entity.type
_entity.pdbx_description
1 polymer ?
#
loop_
_entity_poly.entity_id
_entity_poly.type
_entity_poly.pdbx_seq_one_letter_code
_entity_poly.pdbx_strand_id
1 'polypeptide(L)'
;MKYIPILCTLLFLAALMAMRPLDALNDTGVTLENVRQGALINLAEDNYFLFNSTSAMRTIAKRIPENAQATTVRALGKLVRSYVESDNFKQEYRQWLKQKYPVDETYNDAVVAQREQEVGGMDAAISQQMALIQQTYAQLDPAMLQMGIKSQLSQQEAQLATLAGDERAAKARELAELKKILAATEGKPAEFKKQFIAYHSKLLKQGSDQNKNQQQKDLANAQERNVEYKKQTAILDAHSDFRPLLRQRLKNFIALCDDVDFNAKLVPSGRKQEFINPLYQRKPAEWKFLYRLGKTPVMEAKAFAREWLTDLK
;
A
#
# COMPACT_ATOMS: atom_id res chain seq x y z
N MET A 1 -21.82 61.60 13.26
CA MET A 1 -21.09 60.43 13.78
C MET A 1 -21.96 59.55 14.68
N LYS A 2 -23.03 58.90 14.14
CA LYS A 2 -23.96 58.07 14.94
C LYS A 2 -24.19 56.63 14.37
N TYR A 3 -23.37 56.18 13.39
CA TYR A 3 -23.59 54.85 12.75
C TYR A 3 -22.48 53.85 12.97
N ILE A 4 -21.45 54.15 13.76
CA ILE A 4 -20.32 53.25 14.03
C ILE A 4 -20.69 52.10 15.00
N PRO A 5 -21.55 52.25 16.03
CA PRO A 5 -21.83 51.18 16.95
C PRO A 5 -22.71 50.03 16.35
N ILE A 6 -23.54 50.32 15.33
CA ILE A 6 -24.41 49.30 14.72
C ILE A 6 -23.64 48.35 13.82
N LEU A 7 -22.60 48.83 13.13
CA LEU A 7 -21.75 47.97 12.29
C LEU A 7 -20.89 47.01 13.10
N CYS A 8 -20.38 47.45 14.24
CA CYS A 8 -19.62 46.63 15.15
C CYS A 8 -20.47 45.49 15.82
N THR A 9 -21.75 45.79 16.13
CA THR A 9 -22.65 44.77 16.70
C THR A 9 -23.07 43.72 15.67
N LEU A 10 -23.24 44.10 14.41
CA LEU A 10 -23.51 43.12 13.33
C LEU A 10 -22.30 42.24 13.00
N LEU A 11 -21.09 42.77 13.03
CA LEU A 11 -19.85 41.99 12.88
C LEU A 11 -19.61 41.07 14.08
N PHE A 12 -19.95 41.49 15.29
CA PHE A 12 -19.84 40.68 16.50
C PHE A 12 -20.87 39.54 16.52
N LEU A 13 -22.10 39.80 16.03
CA LEU A 13 -23.11 38.75 15.83
C LEU A 13 -22.72 37.72 14.75
N ALA A 14 -22.11 38.19 13.65
CA ALA A 14 -21.61 37.32 12.59
C ALA A 14 -20.44 36.44 13.08
N ALA A 15 -19.54 36.99 13.93
CA ALA A 15 -18.46 36.26 14.56
C ALA A 15 -18.97 35.22 15.58
N LEU A 16 -20.02 35.55 16.36
CA LEU A 16 -20.68 34.64 17.27
C LEU A 16 -21.45 33.52 16.53
N MET A 17 -22.00 33.79 15.34
CA MET A 17 -22.62 32.77 14.49
C MET A 17 -21.59 31.83 13.88
N ALA A 18 -20.35 32.29 13.64
CA ALA A 18 -19.26 31.47 13.13
C ALA A 18 -18.59 30.58 14.20
N MET A 19 -18.69 30.94 15.48
CA MET A 19 -18.12 30.17 16.60
C MET A 19 -19.06 29.06 17.13
N ARG A 20 -20.34 29.08 16.84
CA ARG A 20 -21.35 28.12 17.33
C ARG A 20 -21.13 26.63 16.95
N PRO A 21 -20.51 26.24 15.83
CA PRO A 21 -20.30 24.82 15.54
C PRO A 21 -19.28 24.14 16.48
N LEU A 22 -18.27 24.89 16.93
CA LEU A 22 -17.26 24.38 17.85
C LEU A 22 -17.79 24.32 19.31
N ASP A 23 -18.61 25.29 19.73
CA ASP A 23 -19.23 25.26 21.05
C ASP A 23 -20.24 24.11 21.16
N ALA A 24 -20.98 23.81 20.10
CA ALA A 24 -21.90 22.65 20.07
C ALA A 24 -21.15 21.31 20.22
N LEU A 25 -19.92 21.18 19.72
CA LEU A 25 -19.08 20.00 19.92
C LEU A 25 -18.61 19.90 21.38
N ASN A 26 -18.12 20.98 21.95
CA ASN A 26 -17.63 21.03 23.32
C ASN A 26 -18.74 20.66 24.33
N ASP A 27 -19.95 21.16 24.11
CA ASP A 27 -21.11 20.87 24.95
C ASP A 27 -21.58 19.41 24.83
N THR A 28 -21.31 18.75 23.69
CA THR A 28 -21.72 17.33 23.47
C THR A 28 -20.68 16.32 23.95
N GLY A 29 -19.48 16.75 24.34
CA GLY A 29 -18.37 15.86 24.66
C GLY A 29 -17.87 15.06 23.44
N VAL A 30 -18.22 15.49 22.23
CA VAL A 30 -17.69 14.96 20.97
C VAL A 30 -16.41 15.72 20.64
N THR A 31 -15.29 15.03 20.55
CA THR A 31 -14.05 15.63 20.08
C THR A 31 -14.00 15.64 18.55
N LEU A 32 -13.24 16.58 17.99
CA LEU A 32 -12.98 16.59 16.55
C LEU A 32 -12.36 15.26 16.08
N GLU A 33 -11.56 14.61 16.92
CA GLU A 33 -10.99 13.30 16.65
C GLU A 33 -12.05 12.20 16.52
N ASN A 34 -13.08 12.21 17.37
CA ASN A 34 -14.21 11.27 17.22
C ASN A 34 -14.95 11.48 15.92
N VAL A 35 -15.08 12.73 15.43
CA VAL A 35 -15.68 13.04 14.12
C VAL A 35 -14.82 12.50 12.99
N ARG A 36 -13.50 12.67 13.07
CA ARG A 36 -12.54 12.20 12.07
C ARG A 36 -12.57 10.67 11.94
N GLN A 37 -12.38 9.97 13.04
CA GLN A 37 -12.42 8.50 13.05
C GLN A 37 -13.76 7.96 12.59
N GLY A 38 -14.86 8.57 13.05
CA GLY A 38 -16.21 8.20 12.63
C GLY A 38 -16.44 8.42 11.14
N ALA A 39 -15.93 9.49 10.55
CA ALA A 39 -16.07 9.77 9.12
C ALA A 39 -15.35 8.72 8.25
N LEU A 40 -14.10 8.40 8.59
CA LEU A 40 -13.33 7.40 7.85
C LEU A 40 -13.98 6.00 7.94
N ILE A 41 -14.33 5.55 9.15
CA ILE A 41 -14.96 4.24 9.34
C ILE A 41 -16.30 4.17 8.62
N ASN A 42 -17.15 5.20 8.73
CA ASN A 42 -18.45 5.22 8.05
C ASN A 42 -18.33 5.28 6.53
N LEU A 43 -17.24 5.82 5.99
CA LEU A 43 -16.96 5.78 4.57
C LEU A 43 -16.46 4.41 4.13
N ALA A 44 -15.55 3.81 4.90
CA ALA A 44 -14.81 2.61 4.56
C ALA A 44 -15.62 1.31 4.73
N GLU A 45 -16.56 1.29 5.68
CA GLU A 45 -17.37 0.11 6.01
C GLU A 45 -18.71 0.14 5.30
N ASP A 46 -18.93 -0.77 4.37
CA ASP A 46 -20.11 -0.77 3.51
C ASP A 46 -21.36 -1.35 4.18
N ASN A 47 -21.21 -2.17 5.22
CA ASN A 47 -22.30 -3.00 5.74
C ASN A 47 -23.11 -2.36 6.87
N TYR A 48 -22.60 -1.31 7.51
CA TYR A 48 -23.28 -0.66 8.62
C TYR A 48 -22.86 0.81 8.78
N PHE A 49 -23.65 1.57 9.55
CA PHE A 49 -23.26 2.91 9.99
C PHE A 49 -22.80 2.86 11.44
N LEU A 50 -21.62 3.37 11.72
CA LEU A 50 -21.12 3.51 13.08
C LEU A 50 -21.73 4.75 13.72
N PHE A 51 -22.53 4.53 14.77
CA PHE A 51 -23.09 5.59 15.60
C PHE A 51 -22.35 5.61 16.94
N ASN A 52 -21.33 6.47 17.05
CA ASN A 52 -20.67 6.69 18.32
C ASN A 52 -21.55 7.52 19.24
N SER A 53 -22.27 6.88 20.15
CA SER A 53 -23.09 7.57 21.13
C SER A 53 -22.74 7.12 22.56
N THR A 54 -22.10 8.00 23.30
CA THR A 54 -21.91 7.80 24.76
C THR A 54 -23.20 8.10 25.52
N SER A 55 -23.30 7.67 26.78
CA SER A 55 -24.43 8.04 27.64
C SER A 55 -24.54 9.56 27.82
N ALA A 56 -23.41 10.23 27.95
CA ALA A 56 -23.33 11.69 28.04
C ALA A 56 -23.90 12.37 26.80
N MET A 57 -23.46 11.97 25.60
CA MET A 57 -23.96 12.50 24.31
C MET A 57 -25.49 12.35 24.20
N ARG A 58 -26.03 11.18 24.58
CA ARG A 58 -27.49 10.95 24.54
C ARG A 58 -28.23 11.86 25.51
N THR A 59 -27.66 12.11 26.70
CA THR A 59 -28.24 13.01 27.70
C THR A 59 -28.25 14.45 27.17
N ILE A 60 -27.16 14.89 26.55
CA ILE A 60 -27.04 16.24 25.97
C ILE A 60 -28.01 16.40 24.79
N ALA A 61 -28.03 15.42 23.88
CA ALA A 61 -28.95 15.45 22.72
C ALA A 61 -30.43 15.61 23.15
N LYS A 62 -30.83 14.97 24.24
CA LYS A 62 -32.19 15.11 24.82
C LYS A 62 -32.48 16.50 25.41
N ARG A 63 -31.45 17.26 25.77
CA ARG A 63 -31.57 18.62 26.32
C ARG A 63 -31.62 19.69 25.24
N ILE A 64 -31.26 19.38 23.99
CA ILE A 64 -31.36 20.30 22.88
C ILE A 64 -32.82 20.61 22.60
N PRO A 65 -33.29 21.85 22.74
CA PRO A 65 -34.64 22.23 22.42
C PRO A 65 -35.04 21.83 20.99
N GLU A 66 -36.25 21.43 20.78
CA GLU A 66 -36.73 20.88 19.50
C GLU A 66 -36.48 21.86 18.33
N ASN A 67 -36.68 23.18 18.56
CA ASN A 67 -36.41 24.24 17.60
C ASN A 67 -34.93 24.44 17.28
N ALA A 68 -34.00 23.96 18.11
CA ALA A 68 -32.57 24.03 17.90
C ALA A 68 -31.97 22.75 17.29
N GLN A 69 -32.69 21.62 17.30
CA GLN A 69 -32.18 20.32 16.84
C GLN A 69 -31.79 20.36 15.36
N ALA A 70 -32.63 20.90 14.50
CA ALA A 70 -32.34 21.00 13.06
C ALA A 70 -31.07 21.81 12.79
N THR A 71 -30.93 22.98 13.43
CA THR A 71 -29.76 23.85 13.28
C THR A 71 -28.48 23.18 13.77
N THR A 72 -28.55 22.45 14.90
CA THR A 72 -27.41 21.69 15.45
C THR A 72 -26.97 20.57 14.51
N VAL A 73 -27.94 19.78 13.98
CA VAL A 73 -27.64 18.71 13.00
C VAL A 73 -26.98 19.27 11.75
N ARG A 74 -27.50 20.38 11.21
CA ARG A 74 -26.94 21.02 10.02
C ARG A 74 -25.51 21.55 10.29
N ALA A 75 -25.24 22.11 11.47
CA ALA A 75 -23.92 22.58 11.86
C ALA A 75 -22.91 21.40 11.95
N LEU A 76 -23.30 20.30 12.57
CA LEU A 76 -22.50 19.07 12.63
C LEU A 76 -22.27 18.47 11.23
N GLY A 77 -23.30 18.45 10.38
CA GLY A 77 -23.18 18.01 8.99
C GLY A 77 -22.14 18.82 8.20
N LYS A 78 -22.17 20.16 8.33
CA LYS A 78 -21.18 21.05 7.69
C LYS A 78 -19.77 20.76 8.19
N LEU A 79 -19.58 20.50 9.48
CA LEU A 79 -18.29 20.15 10.07
C LEU A 79 -17.76 18.84 9.48
N VAL A 80 -18.59 17.78 9.43
CA VAL A 80 -18.22 16.49 8.83
C VAL A 80 -17.86 16.67 7.36
N ARG A 81 -18.67 17.38 6.60
CA ARG A 81 -18.44 17.66 5.19
C ARG A 81 -17.12 18.42 4.97
N SER A 82 -16.87 19.49 5.73
CA SER A 82 -15.64 20.25 5.65
C SER A 82 -14.39 19.40 5.93
N TYR A 83 -14.50 18.47 6.87
CA TYR A 83 -13.41 17.54 7.16
C TYR A 83 -13.20 16.53 6.01
N VAL A 84 -14.26 15.89 5.51
CA VAL A 84 -14.18 14.90 4.42
C VAL A 84 -13.65 15.53 3.12
N GLU A 85 -13.94 16.80 2.88
CA GLU A 85 -13.42 17.55 1.73
C GLU A 85 -11.99 18.08 1.94
N SER A 86 -11.42 18.00 3.14
CA SER A 86 -10.10 18.50 3.49
C SER A 86 -8.96 17.62 2.96
N ASP A 87 -7.76 18.22 2.83
CA ASP A 87 -6.56 17.49 2.45
C ASP A 87 -6.11 16.49 3.54
N ASN A 88 -6.39 16.78 4.82
CA ASN A 88 -6.11 15.86 5.92
C ASN A 88 -6.88 14.55 5.74
N PHE A 89 -8.19 14.62 5.45
CA PHE A 89 -8.99 13.43 5.19
C PHE A 89 -8.48 12.64 3.98
N LYS A 90 -8.11 13.34 2.89
CA LYS A 90 -7.53 12.69 1.70
C LYS A 90 -6.24 11.94 2.02
N GLN A 91 -5.41 12.47 2.92
CA GLN A 91 -4.18 11.79 3.37
C GLN A 91 -4.50 10.56 4.23
N GLU A 92 -5.42 10.69 5.20
CA GLU A 92 -5.85 9.57 6.05
C GLU A 92 -6.51 8.46 5.22
N TYR A 93 -7.35 8.82 4.25
CA TYR A 93 -7.97 7.88 3.33
C TYR A 93 -6.93 7.13 2.49
N ARG A 94 -5.91 7.82 1.95
CA ARG A 94 -4.80 7.19 1.22
C ARG A 94 -4.00 6.22 2.11
N GLN A 95 -3.75 6.59 3.37
CA GLN A 95 -3.05 5.69 4.30
C GLN A 95 -3.88 4.44 4.59
N TRP A 96 -5.18 4.60 4.81
CA TRP A 96 -6.10 3.48 4.97
C TRP A 96 -6.14 2.59 3.73
N LEU A 97 -6.20 3.15 2.52
CA LEU A 97 -6.15 2.39 1.28
C LEU A 97 -4.88 1.56 1.14
N LYS A 98 -3.71 2.14 1.44
CA LYS A 98 -2.43 1.41 1.40
C LYS A 98 -2.38 0.24 2.39
N GLN A 99 -3.07 0.35 3.51
CA GLN A 99 -3.20 -0.76 4.47
C GLN A 99 -4.18 -1.82 3.98
N LYS A 100 -5.29 -1.41 3.37
CA LYS A 100 -6.33 -2.32 2.87
C LYS A 100 -5.91 -3.02 1.58
N TYR A 101 -5.19 -2.34 0.72
CA TYR A 101 -4.69 -2.82 -0.58
C TYR A 101 -3.17 -2.64 -0.63
N PRO A 102 -2.41 -3.48 0.09
CA PRO A 102 -0.95 -3.38 0.10
C PRO A 102 -0.40 -3.69 -1.30
N VAL A 103 0.60 -2.89 -1.71
CA VAL A 103 1.33 -3.06 -2.97
C VAL A 103 2.77 -3.45 -2.64
N ASP A 104 3.23 -4.57 -3.18
CA ASP A 104 4.63 -4.98 -3.06
C ASP A 104 5.48 -4.28 -4.12
N GLU A 105 6.16 -3.22 -3.73
CA GLU A 105 7.01 -2.41 -4.61
C GLU A 105 8.35 -3.07 -4.98
N THR A 106 8.66 -4.24 -4.41
CA THR A 106 9.93 -4.95 -4.61
C THR A 106 10.17 -5.32 -6.09
N TYR A 107 9.09 -5.52 -6.84
CA TYR A 107 9.13 -5.93 -8.24
C TYR A 107 8.43 -4.92 -9.16
N ASN A 108 8.63 -3.63 -8.92
CA ASN A 108 8.08 -2.57 -9.77
C ASN A 108 8.76 -2.55 -11.16
N ASP A 109 8.20 -1.76 -12.08
CA ASP A 109 8.69 -1.70 -13.47
C ASP A 109 10.16 -1.28 -13.58
N ALA A 110 10.66 -0.43 -12.68
CA ALA A 110 12.05 0.01 -12.69
C ALA A 110 13.02 -1.15 -12.36
N VAL A 111 12.66 -2.00 -11.42
CA VAL A 111 13.47 -3.19 -11.04
C VAL A 111 13.50 -4.19 -12.19
N VAL A 112 12.38 -4.42 -12.88
CA VAL A 112 12.34 -5.31 -14.04
C VAL A 112 13.20 -4.76 -15.17
N ALA A 113 13.07 -3.47 -15.50
CA ALA A 113 13.85 -2.81 -16.54
C ALA A 113 15.37 -2.86 -16.25
N GLN A 114 15.77 -2.66 -15.00
CA GLN A 114 17.16 -2.79 -14.59
C GLN A 114 17.68 -4.22 -14.83
N ARG A 115 16.93 -5.25 -14.42
CA ARG A 115 17.33 -6.65 -14.65
C ARG A 115 17.40 -7.01 -16.13
N GLU A 116 16.48 -6.50 -16.95
CA GLU A 116 16.51 -6.66 -18.41
C GLU A 116 17.79 -6.06 -19.01
N GLN A 117 18.20 -4.89 -18.55
CA GLN A 117 19.43 -4.24 -18.98
C GLN A 117 20.68 -5.04 -18.53
N GLU A 118 20.70 -5.55 -17.31
CA GLU A 118 21.78 -6.39 -16.78
C GLU A 118 21.94 -7.67 -17.62
N VAL A 119 20.86 -8.39 -17.89
CA VAL A 119 20.87 -9.60 -18.73
C VAL A 119 21.27 -9.27 -20.17
N GLY A 120 20.75 -8.20 -20.75
CA GLY A 120 21.06 -7.77 -22.10
C GLY A 120 22.52 -7.38 -22.32
N GLY A 121 23.18 -6.86 -21.28
CA GLY A 121 24.61 -6.49 -21.34
C GLY A 121 25.60 -7.65 -21.16
N MET A 122 25.15 -8.81 -20.68
CA MET A 122 26.05 -9.90 -20.28
C MET A 122 26.86 -10.49 -21.45
N ASP A 123 26.27 -10.69 -22.61
CA ASP A 123 26.95 -11.28 -23.76
C ASP A 123 28.11 -10.40 -24.24
N ALA A 124 27.92 -9.09 -24.24
CA ALA A 124 28.98 -8.13 -24.60
C ALA A 124 30.11 -8.14 -23.55
N ALA A 125 29.75 -8.14 -22.25
CA ALA A 125 30.73 -8.18 -21.17
C ALA A 125 31.53 -9.49 -21.18
N ILE A 126 30.89 -10.63 -21.39
CA ILE A 126 31.55 -11.94 -21.52
C ILE A 126 32.54 -11.92 -22.70
N SER A 127 32.10 -11.44 -23.87
CA SER A 127 32.92 -11.36 -25.08
C SER A 127 34.15 -10.46 -24.86
N GLN A 128 33.95 -9.31 -24.21
CA GLN A 128 35.05 -8.40 -23.87
C GLN A 128 36.04 -9.04 -22.89
N GLN A 129 35.55 -9.72 -21.86
CA GLN A 129 36.39 -10.41 -20.89
C GLN A 129 37.22 -11.54 -21.55
N MET A 130 36.58 -12.33 -22.42
CA MET A 130 37.28 -13.38 -23.17
C MET A 130 38.37 -12.81 -24.09
N ALA A 131 38.09 -11.71 -24.82
CA ALA A 131 39.08 -11.05 -25.67
C ALA A 131 40.28 -10.54 -24.85
N LEU A 132 40.02 -9.91 -23.69
CA LEU A 132 41.07 -9.42 -22.79
C LEU A 132 41.99 -10.56 -22.30
N ILE A 133 41.39 -11.68 -21.91
CA ILE A 133 42.13 -12.87 -21.45
C ILE A 133 42.98 -13.46 -22.58
N GLN A 134 42.43 -13.61 -23.78
CA GLN A 134 43.18 -14.08 -24.93
C GLN A 134 44.37 -13.15 -25.24
N GLN A 135 44.17 -11.83 -25.21
CA GLN A 135 45.21 -10.83 -25.43
C GLN A 135 46.32 -10.92 -24.34
N THR A 136 45.89 -11.03 -23.07
CA THR A 136 46.85 -11.12 -21.94
C THR A 136 47.72 -12.37 -22.08
N TYR A 137 47.12 -13.53 -22.31
CA TYR A 137 47.92 -14.75 -22.47
C TYR A 137 48.74 -14.78 -23.76
N ALA A 138 48.27 -14.13 -24.84
CA ALA A 138 49.05 -14.03 -26.08
C ALA A 138 50.43 -13.34 -25.90
N GLN A 139 50.51 -12.38 -24.97
CA GLN A 139 51.71 -11.63 -24.69
C GLN A 139 52.73 -12.38 -23.77
N LEU A 140 52.30 -13.41 -23.04
CA LEU A 140 53.17 -14.13 -22.14
C LEU A 140 54.09 -15.10 -22.89
N ASP A 141 55.34 -15.23 -22.42
CA ASP A 141 56.27 -16.25 -22.89
C ASP A 141 55.71 -17.66 -22.55
N PRO A 142 55.67 -18.57 -23.52
CA PRO A 142 55.08 -19.91 -23.33
C PRO A 142 55.77 -20.75 -22.23
N ALA A 143 57.10 -20.66 -22.10
CA ALA A 143 57.83 -21.43 -21.10
C ALA A 143 57.57 -20.87 -19.69
N MET A 144 57.58 -19.53 -19.56
CA MET A 144 57.26 -18.86 -18.29
C MET A 144 55.80 -19.15 -17.84
N LEU A 145 54.85 -19.13 -18.79
CA LEU A 145 53.44 -19.48 -18.48
C LEU A 145 53.35 -20.94 -17.97
N GLN A 146 53.98 -21.89 -18.67
CA GLN A 146 53.96 -23.31 -18.29
C GLN A 146 54.56 -23.53 -16.89
N MET A 147 55.70 -22.87 -16.58
CA MET A 147 56.36 -22.94 -15.28
C MET A 147 55.50 -22.33 -14.18
N GLY A 148 54.89 -21.17 -14.42
CA GLY A 148 54.03 -20.49 -13.48
C GLY A 148 52.80 -21.34 -13.13
N ILE A 149 52.12 -21.90 -14.15
CA ILE A 149 50.94 -22.78 -13.92
C ILE A 149 51.34 -24.06 -13.18
N LYS A 150 52.50 -24.65 -13.47
CA LYS A 150 52.98 -25.83 -12.74
C LYS A 150 53.22 -25.52 -11.25
N SER A 151 53.80 -24.38 -10.92
CA SER A 151 54.00 -23.92 -9.54
C SER A 151 52.65 -23.67 -8.84
N GLN A 152 51.75 -22.96 -9.51
CA GLN A 152 50.43 -22.65 -8.98
C GLN A 152 49.58 -23.92 -8.73
N LEU A 153 49.69 -24.93 -9.60
CA LEU A 153 49.00 -26.20 -9.45
C LEU A 153 49.40 -26.91 -8.13
N SER A 154 50.69 -26.96 -7.82
CA SER A 154 51.20 -27.55 -6.57
C SER A 154 50.63 -26.84 -5.33
N GLN A 155 50.52 -25.51 -5.37
CA GLN A 155 49.91 -24.74 -4.27
C GLN A 155 48.41 -25.02 -4.13
N GLN A 156 47.67 -25.07 -5.24
CA GLN A 156 46.24 -25.33 -5.23
C GLN A 156 45.91 -26.78 -4.77
N GLU A 157 46.77 -27.73 -5.05
CA GLU A 157 46.64 -29.11 -4.53
C GLU A 157 46.75 -29.17 -3.02
N ALA A 158 47.70 -28.40 -2.44
CA ALA A 158 47.79 -28.31 -0.99
C ALA A 158 46.51 -27.73 -0.37
N GLN A 159 45.88 -26.78 -1.05
CA GLN A 159 44.64 -26.18 -0.61
C GLN A 159 43.42 -27.10 -0.72
N LEU A 160 43.45 -28.14 -1.57
CA LEU A 160 42.33 -29.12 -1.66
C LEU A 160 42.02 -29.81 -0.32
N ALA A 161 43.00 -29.94 0.56
CA ALA A 161 42.80 -30.51 1.87
C ALA A 161 41.88 -29.68 2.79
N THR A 162 41.77 -28.36 2.52
CA THR A 162 40.98 -27.43 3.31
C THR A 162 39.54 -27.26 2.80
N LEU A 163 39.24 -27.75 1.60
CA LEU A 163 37.91 -27.72 0.99
C LEU A 163 37.11 -28.98 1.35
N ALA A 164 35.80 -28.85 1.36
CA ALA A 164 34.89 -29.97 1.68
C ALA A 164 33.75 -30.09 0.64
N GLY A 165 33.13 -31.26 0.59
CA GLY A 165 31.95 -31.52 -0.24
C GLY A 165 32.14 -31.29 -1.74
N ASP A 166 31.13 -30.68 -2.36
CA ASP A 166 31.07 -30.44 -3.81
C ASP A 166 32.14 -29.48 -4.30
N GLU A 167 32.52 -28.49 -3.47
CA GLU A 167 33.56 -27.53 -3.80
C GLU A 167 34.95 -28.23 -3.99
N ARG A 168 35.29 -29.14 -3.08
CA ARG A 168 36.48 -29.97 -3.21
C ARG A 168 36.46 -30.82 -4.48
N ALA A 169 35.31 -31.44 -4.77
CA ALA A 169 35.15 -32.29 -5.95
C ALA A 169 35.26 -31.47 -7.25
N ALA A 170 34.68 -30.28 -7.31
CA ALA A 170 34.79 -29.38 -8.46
C ALA A 170 36.23 -28.94 -8.68
N LYS A 171 36.92 -28.49 -7.63
CA LYS A 171 38.33 -28.04 -7.69
C LYS A 171 39.29 -29.18 -8.06
N ALA A 172 39.04 -30.38 -7.53
CA ALA A 172 39.85 -31.56 -7.90
C ALA A 172 39.75 -31.91 -9.39
N ARG A 173 38.54 -31.80 -9.98
CA ARG A 173 38.34 -32.02 -11.43
C ARG A 173 39.10 -30.95 -12.27
N GLU A 174 39.01 -29.67 -11.88
CA GLU A 174 39.76 -28.59 -12.54
C GLU A 174 41.28 -28.85 -12.56
N LEU A 175 41.85 -29.22 -11.38
CA LEU A 175 43.27 -29.50 -11.25
C LEU A 175 43.68 -30.77 -12.02
N ALA A 176 42.82 -31.77 -12.09
CA ALA A 176 43.11 -32.99 -12.87
C ALA A 176 43.19 -32.71 -14.38
N GLU A 177 42.32 -31.81 -14.92
CA GLU A 177 42.37 -31.42 -16.32
C GLU A 177 43.60 -30.58 -16.62
N LEU A 178 44.01 -29.68 -15.72
CA LEU A 178 45.24 -28.90 -15.87
C LEU A 178 46.48 -29.80 -15.87
N LYS A 179 46.55 -30.85 -14.98
CA LYS A 179 47.61 -31.86 -14.97
C LYS A 179 47.68 -32.60 -16.27
N LYS A 180 46.53 -33.00 -16.82
CA LYS A 180 46.44 -33.70 -18.08
C LYS A 180 47.02 -32.87 -19.23
N ILE A 181 46.69 -31.58 -19.28
CA ILE A 181 47.22 -30.64 -20.28
C ILE A 181 48.75 -30.52 -20.11
N LEU A 182 49.24 -30.35 -18.89
CA LEU A 182 50.70 -30.26 -18.61
C LEU A 182 51.43 -31.50 -19.05
N ALA A 183 50.91 -32.69 -18.72
CA ALA A 183 51.53 -33.98 -19.11
C ALA A 183 51.53 -34.19 -20.63
N ALA A 184 50.42 -33.87 -21.31
CA ALA A 184 50.31 -34.03 -22.77
C ALA A 184 51.21 -33.03 -23.55
N THR A 185 51.65 -31.95 -22.93
CA THR A 185 52.44 -30.88 -23.55
C THR A 185 53.84 -30.75 -22.96
N GLU A 186 54.32 -31.81 -22.29
CA GLU A 186 55.67 -31.82 -21.71
C GLU A 186 56.73 -31.54 -22.79
N GLY A 187 57.66 -30.63 -22.52
CA GLY A 187 58.66 -30.16 -23.48
C GLY A 187 58.15 -29.34 -24.67
N LYS A 188 56.84 -29.00 -24.71
CA LYS A 188 56.20 -28.25 -25.80
C LYS A 188 55.47 -26.99 -25.27
N PRO A 189 56.15 -25.95 -24.81
CA PRO A 189 55.55 -24.80 -24.16
C PRO A 189 54.56 -24.04 -25.06
N ALA A 190 54.78 -23.95 -26.35
CA ALA A 190 53.89 -23.29 -27.28
C ALA A 190 52.53 -24.04 -27.40
N GLU A 191 52.57 -25.37 -27.43
CA GLU A 191 51.36 -26.20 -27.46
C GLU A 191 50.61 -26.15 -26.11
N PHE A 192 51.36 -26.15 -25.01
CA PHE A 192 50.82 -25.90 -23.68
C PHE A 192 50.02 -24.60 -23.64
N LYS A 193 50.60 -23.49 -24.06
CA LYS A 193 49.96 -22.18 -24.07
C LYS A 193 48.65 -22.20 -24.86
N LYS A 194 48.61 -22.83 -26.04
CA LYS A 194 47.41 -22.99 -26.87
C LYS A 194 46.32 -23.77 -26.16
N GLN A 195 46.66 -24.94 -25.59
CA GLN A 195 45.69 -25.77 -24.88
C GLN A 195 45.20 -25.14 -23.57
N PHE A 196 46.08 -24.45 -22.86
CA PHE A 196 45.72 -23.75 -21.63
C PHE A 196 44.77 -22.58 -21.91
N ILE A 197 44.99 -21.77 -22.95
CA ILE A 197 44.09 -20.69 -23.34
C ILE A 197 42.71 -21.26 -23.72
N ALA A 198 42.65 -22.34 -24.50
CA ALA A 198 41.40 -23.00 -24.88
C ALA A 198 40.65 -23.54 -23.68
N TYR A 199 41.35 -24.19 -22.74
CA TYR A 199 40.77 -24.71 -21.51
C TYR A 199 40.23 -23.59 -20.61
N HIS A 200 41.01 -22.54 -20.40
CA HIS A 200 40.62 -21.40 -19.56
C HIS A 200 39.42 -20.66 -20.14
N SER A 201 39.44 -20.45 -21.47
CA SER A 201 38.30 -19.85 -22.17
C SER A 201 37.01 -20.69 -22.05
N LYS A 202 37.15 -22.03 -22.09
CA LYS A 202 36.00 -22.94 -21.86
C LYS A 202 35.46 -22.83 -20.46
N LEU A 203 36.28 -22.80 -19.41
CA LEU A 203 35.85 -22.63 -18.03
C LEU A 203 35.11 -21.31 -17.81
N LEU A 204 35.65 -20.23 -18.34
CA LEU A 204 35.02 -18.92 -18.24
C LEU A 204 33.69 -18.89 -18.93
N LYS A 205 33.59 -19.46 -20.13
CA LYS A 205 32.33 -19.56 -20.84
C LYS A 205 31.28 -20.37 -20.04
N GLN A 206 31.67 -21.51 -19.48
CA GLN A 206 30.78 -22.33 -18.66
C GLN A 206 30.27 -21.58 -17.42
N GLY A 207 31.17 -20.89 -16.70
CA GLY A 207 30.78 -20.04 -15.56
C GLY A 207 29.85 -18.90 -15.95
N SER A 208 30.16 -18.26 -17.07
CA SER A 208 29.34 -17.17 -17.61
C SER A 208 27.96 -17.65 -18.06
N ASP A 209 27.88 -18.80 -18.74
CA ASP A 209 26.61 -19.40 -19.17
C ASP A 209 25.73 -19.79 -17.96
N GLN A 210 26.35 -20.32 -16.89
CA GLN A 210 25.64 -20.63 -15.64
C GLN A 210 25.09 -19.36 -14.98
N ASN A 211 25.90 -18.31 -14.87
CA ASN A 211 25.47 -17.03 -14.32
C ASN A 211 24.36 -16.40 -15.16
N LYS A 212 24.49 -16.40 -16.48
CA LYS A 212 23.46 -15.89 -17.41
C LYS A 212 22.16 -16.67 -17.24
N ASN A 213 22.20 -17.99 -17.16
CA ASN A 213 21.01 -18.81 -16.94
C ASN A 213 20.33 -18.49 -15.59
N GLN A 214 21.12 -18.24 -14.54
CA GLN A 214 20.57 -17.85 -13.25
C GLN A 214 19.90 -16.48 -13.33
N GLN A 215 20.57 -15.50 -13.94
CA GLN A 215 20.01 -14.15 -14.10
C GLN A 215 18.76 -14.12 -14.98
N GLN A 216 18.71 -14.96 -16.03
CA GLN A 216 17.49 -15.12 -16.84
C GLN A 216 16.31 -15.69 -16.02
N LYS A 217 16.57 -16.66 -15.14
CA LYS A 217 15.55 -17.18 -14.22
C LYS A 217 15.07 -16.11 -13.23
N ASP A 218 16.01 -15.33 -12.70
CA ASP A 218 15.69 -14.25 -11.77
C ASP A 218 14.89 -13.13 -12.44
N LEU A 219 15.20 -12.83 -13.71
CA LEU A 219 14.42 -11.89 -14.52
C LEU A 219 13.01 -12.43 -14.80
N ALA A 220 12.87 -13.70 -15.21
CA ALA A 220 11.57 -14.30 -15.45
C ALA A 220 10.68 -14.28 -14.18
N ASN A 221 11.26 -14.60 -13.03
CA ASN A 221 10.57 -14.51 -11.74
C ASN A 221 10.18 -13.07 -11.40
N ALA A 222 11.06 -12.09 -11.67
CA ALA A 222 10.75 -10.69 -11.45
C ALA A 222 9.63 -10.19 -12.38
N GLN A 223 9.60 -10.62 -13.64
CA GLN A 223 8.54 -10.30 -14.60
C GLN A 223 7.19 -10.88 -14.17
N GLU A 224 7.15 -12.14 -13.70
CA GLU A 224 5.94 -12.76 -13.17
C GLU A 224 5.39 -12.00 -11.96
N ARG A 225 6.25 -11.64 -11.01
CA ARG A 225 5.86 -10.85 -9.83
C ARG A 225 5.46 -9.42 -10.17
N ASN A 226 6.02 -8.83 -11.21
CA ASN A 226 5.62 -7.52 -11.70
C ASN A 226 4.18 -7.50 -12.23
N VAL A 227 3.69 -8.60 -12.80
CA VAL A 227 2.26 -8.73 -13.17
C VAL A 227 1.37 -8.58 -11.94
N GLU A 228 1.76 -9.18 -10.81
CA GLU A 228 1.01 -9.05 -9.56
C GLU A 228 1.09 -7.62 -8.99
N TYR A 229 2.28 -7.01 -8.99
CA TYR A 229 2.47 -5.60 -8.66
C TYR A 229 1.52 -4.69 -9.46
N LYS A 230 1.43 -4.88 -10.77
CA LYS A 230 0.53 -4.10 -11.65
C LYS A 230 -0.94 -4.27 -11.30
N LYS A 231 -1.37 -5.49 -10.97
CA LYS A 231 -2.74 -5.75 -10.50
C LYS A 231 -3.04 -5.04 -9.18
N GLN A 232 -2.14 -5.14 -8.21
CA GLN A 232 -2.29 -4.49 -6.91
C GLN A 232 -2.34 -2.97 -7.05
N THR A 233 -1.46 -2.40 -7.88
CA THR A 233 -1.46 -0.96 -8.18
C THR A 233 -2.76 -0.53 -8.85
N ALA A 234 -3.25 -1.27 -9.83
CA ALA A 234 -4.51 -0.97 -10.50
C ALA A 234 -5.72 -1.00 -9.54
N ILE A 235 -5.74 -1.94 -8.59
CA ILE A 235 -6.77 -2.01 -7.54
C ILE A 235 -6.67 -0.78 -6.63
N LEU A 236 -5.47 -0.42 -6.18
CA LEU A 236 -5.24 0.76 -5.35
C LEU A 236 -5.69 2.04 -6.06
N ASP A 237 -5.32 2.20 -7.33
CA ASP A 237 -5.68 3.36 -8.16
C ASP A 237 -7.19 3.46 -8.39
N ALA A 238 -7.86 2.33 -8.65
CA ALA A 238 -9.32 2.29 -8.82
C ALA A 238 -10.08 2.76 -7.58
N HIS A 239 -9.49 2.63 -6.38
CA HIS A 239 -10.08 3.07 -5.11
C HIS A 239 -9.52 4.42 -4.62
N SER A 240 -8.61 5.05 -5.36
CA SER A 240 -7.94 6.30 -4.94
C SER A 240 -8.91 7.48 -4.80
N ASP A 241 -9.98 7.51 -5.60
CA ASP A 241 -11.07 8.49 -5.50
C ASP A 241 -12.18 7.96 -4.57
N PHE A 242 -12.32 8.58 -3.41
CA PHE A 242 -13.37 8.20 -2.44
C PHE A 242 -14.75 8.76 -2.77
N ARG A 243 -14.90 9.67 -3.74
CA ARG A 243 -16.19 10.33 -4.05
C ARG A 243 -17.27 9.35 -4.51
N PRO A 244 -17.00 8.32 -5.33
CA PRO A 244 -18.00 7.31 -5.66
C PRO A 244 -18.50 6.55 -4.41
N LEU A 245 -17.59 6.21 -3.49
CA LEU A 245 -17.93 5.55 -2.24
C LEU A 245 -18.76 6.47 -1.33
N LEU A 246 -18.34 7.73 -1.17
CA LEU A 246 -19.10 8.73 -0.42
C LEU A 246 -20.51 8.92 -0.99
N ARG A 247 -20.63 9.01 -2.31
CA ARG A 247 -21.94 9.11 -2.99
C ARG A 247 -22.84 7.92 -2.67
N GLN A 248 -22.28 6.72 -2.69
CA GLN A 248 -23.02 5.51 -2.32
C GLN A 248 -23.46 5.53 -0.85
N ARG A 249 -22.57 5.94 0.05
CA ARG A 249 -22.87 6.04 1.49
C ARG A 249 -23.96 7.07 1.79
N LEU A 250 -23.94 8.23 1.15
CA LEU A 250 -25.01 9.22 1.28
C LEU A 250 -26.35 8.69 0.77
N LYS A 251 -26.37 7.97 -0.35
CA LYS A 251 -27.60 7.30 -0.85
C LYS A 251 -28.12 6.27 0.14
N ASN A 252 -27.23 5.44 0.69
CA ASN A 252 -27.61 4.43 1.69
C ASN A 252 -28.18 5.08 2.96
N PHE A 253 -27.56 6.17 3.42
CA PHE A 253 -28.06 6.93 4.58
C PHE A 253 -29.43 7.55 4.31
N ILE A 254 -29.63 8.16 3.15
CA ILE A 254 -30.93 8.74 2.74
C ILE A 254 -32.00 7.63 2.73
N ALA A 255 -31.70 6.48 2.13
CA ALA A 255 -32.63 5.34 2.08
C ALA A 255 -32.96 4.80 3.49
N LEU A 256 -31.96 4.73 4.38
CA LEU A 256 -32.16 4.35 5.77
C LEU A 256 -33.09 5.35 6.48
N CYS A 257 -32.91 6.66 6.28
CA CYS A 257 -33.79 7.69 6.85
C CYS A 257 -35.25 7.56 6.33
N ASP A 258 -35.42 7.20 5.05
CA ASP A 258 -36.75 7.01 4.43
C ASP A 258 -37.46 5.78 4.96
N ASP A 259 -36.72 4.74 5.38
CA ASP A 259 -37.31 3.51 5.94
C ASP A 259 -37.80 3.68 7.40
N VAL A 260 -37.44 4.77 8.09
CA VAL A 260 -37.81 4.97 9.50
C VAL A 260 -39.26 5.40 9.63
N ASP A 261 -40.10 4.54 10.24
CA ASP A 261 -41.45 4.90 10.61
C ASP A 261 -41.50 5.54 12.01
N PHE A 262 -41.57 6.87 12.05
CA PHE A 262 -41.67 7.62 13.31
C PHE A 262 -43.02 7.51 14.00
N ASN A 263 -44.05 6.89 13.38
CA ASN A 263 -45.34 6.61 13.99
C ASN A 263 -45.35 5.24 14.69
N ALA A 264 -44.24 4.47 14.60
CA ALA A 264 -44.13 3.18 15.28
C ALA A 264 -44.33 3.34 16.79
N LYS A 265 -45.18 2.51 17.38
CA LYS A 265 -45.53 2.59 18.81
C LYS A 265 -44.62 1.67 19.63
N LEU A 266 -44.23 2.16 20.81
CA LEU A 266 -43.51 1.41 21.82
C LEU A 266 -44.42 1.09 22.99
N VAL A 267 -44.15 -0.05 23.65
CA VAL A 267 -44.80 -0.45 24.91
C VAL A 267 -43.73 -0.80 25.94
N PRO A 268 -43.97 -0.55 27.22
CA PRO A 268 -43.08 -1.00 28.29
C PRO A 268 -42.98 -2.53 28.30
N SER A 269 -41.76 -3.06 28.37
CA SER A 269 -41.44 -4.48 28.54
C SER A 269 -40.36 -4.60 29.60
N GLY A 270 -40.78 -4.73 30.86
CA GLY A 270 -39.90 -4.66 32.03
C GLY A 270 -39.17 -3.30 32.14
N ARG A 271 -37.81 -3.32 32.10
CA ARG A 271 -36.99 -2.08 32.12
C ARG A 271 -36.73 -1.48 30.74
N LYS A 272 -37.26 -2.07 29.67
CA LYS A 272 -37.05 -1.65 28.27
C LYS A 272 -38.36 -1.20 27.65
N GLN A 273 -38.22 -0.54 26.51
CA GLN A 273 -39.33 -0.27 25.59
C GLN A 273 -39.18 -1.14 24.35
N GLU A 274 -40.25 -1.79 23.95
CA GLU A 274 -40.32 -2.67 22.79
C GLU A 274 -41.33 -2.16 21.78
N PHE A 275 -41.09 -2.39 20.49
CA PHE A 275 -42.06 -2.04 19.47
C PHE A 275 -43.26 -3.00 19.53
N ILE A 276 -44.46 -2.47 19.44
CA ILE A 276 -45.69 -3.27 19.35
C ILE A 276 -45.63 -4.18 18.13
N ASN A 277 -45.18 -3.63 16.98
CA ASN A 277 -45.04 -4.41 15.76
C ASN A 277 -43.74 -5.22 15.79
N PRO A 278 -43.79 -6.58 15.74
CA PRO A 278 -42.60 -7.42 15.76
C PRO A 278 -41.63 -7.19 14.60
N LEU A 279 -42.09 -6.66 13.46
CA LEU A 279 -41.24 -6.31 12.33
C LEU A 279 -40.26 -5.21 12.70
N TYR A 280 -40.64 -4.24 13.52
CA TYR A 280 -39.74 -3.18 13.97
C TYR A 280 -38.72 -3.67 15.01
N GLN A 281 -39.05 -4.74 15.76
CA GLN A 281 -38.10 -5.38 16.65
C GLN A 281 -36.92 -6.02 15.88
N ARG A 282 -37.14 -6.44 14.62
CA ARG A 282 -36.15 -7.06 13.74
C ARG A 282 -35.35 -6.04 12.92
N LYS A 283 -35.74 -4.76 12.92
CA LYS A 283 -35.01 -3.72 12.20
C LYS A 283 -33.55 -3.57 12.75
N PRO A 284 -32.59 -3.21 11.91
CA PRO A 284 -31.18 -3.08 12.31
C PRO A 284 -30.98 -1.98 13.38
N ALA A 285 -29.83 -2.00 14.02
CA ALA A 285 -29.52 -1.09 15.12
C ALA A 285 -29.56 0.38 14.68
N GLU A 286 -29.11 0.64 13.44
CA GLU A 286 -29.09 1.96 12.79
C GLU A 286 -30.50 2.54 12.66
N TRP A 287 -31.43 1.75 12.19
CA TRP A 287 -32.84 2.14 12.08
C TRP A 287 -33.43 2.51 13.45
N LYS A 288 -33.17 1.66 14.45
CA LYS A 288 -33.65 1.91 15.85
C LYS A 288 -32.97 3.13 16.46
N PHE A 289 -31.72 3.41 16.09
CA PHE A 289 -31.03 4.61 16.53
C PHE A 289 -31.67 5.86 15.96
N LEU A 290 -31.93 5.91 14.63
CA LEU A 290 -32.57 7.04 13.99
C LEU A 290 -34.01 7.24 14.52
N TYR A 291 -34.76 6.16 14.71
CA TYR A 291 -36.11 6.24 15.33
C TYR A 291 -36.04 6.94 16.71
N ARG A 292 -35.05 6.60 17.56
CA ARG A 292 -34.91 7.18 18.90
C ARG A 292 -34.43 8.63 18.92
N LEU A 293 -33.73 9.07 17.85
CA LEU A 293 -33.36 10.47 17.67
C LEU A 293 -34.56 11.37 17.42
N GLY A 294 -35.63 10.80 16.84
CA GLY A 294 -36.84 11.54 16.51
C GLY A 294 -36.83 12.08 15.08
N LYS A 295 -38.01 12.48 14.63
CA LYS A 295 -38.27 12.88 13.23
C LYS A 295 -37.48 14.12 12.82
N THR A 296 -37.51 15.18 13.63
CA THR A 296 -36.90 16.48 13.28
C THR A 296 -35.39 16.38 12.94
N PRO A 297 -34.54 15.83 13.82
CA PRO A 297 -33.08 15.74 13.51
C PRO A 297 -32.79 14.80 12.36
N VAL A 298 -33.55 13.71 12.19
CA VAL A 298 -33.31 12.75 11.10
C VAL A 298 -33.69 13.33 9.74
N MET A 299 -34.82 14.05 9.67
CA MET A 299 -35.22 14.70 8.42
C MET A 299 -34.25 15.81 8.01
N GLU A 300 -33.69 16.56 8.96
CA GLU A 300 -32.67 17.56 8.66
C GLU A 300 -31.35 16.91 8.20
N ALA A 301 -30.91 15.82 8.87
CA ALA A 301 -29.73 15.06 8.44
C ALA A 301 -29.90 14.51 7.02
N LYS A 302 -31.09 13.99 6.70
CA LYS A 302 -31.45 13.52 5.36
C LYS A 302 -31.43 14.67 4.32
N ALA A 303 -31.99 15.82 4.66
CA ALA A 303 -31.98 16.99 3.79
C ALA A 303 -30.54 17.44 3.49
N PHE A 304 -29.71 17.54 4.52
CA PHE A 304 -28.28 17.85 4.37
C PHE A 304 -27.54 16.82 3.51
N ALA A 305 -27.80 15.52 3.71
CA ALA A 305 -27.18 14.46 2.90
C ALA A 305 -27.58 14.54 1.42
N ARG A 306 -28.84 14.95 1.11
CA ARG A 306 -29.29 15.19 -0.26
C ARG A 306 -28.60 16.40 -0.89
N GLU A 307 -28.46 17.50 -0.17
CA GLU A 307 -27.69 18.68 -0.61
C GLU A 307 -26.25 18.29 -0.93
N TRP A 308 -25.57 17.60 0.00
CA TRP A 308 -24.19 17.16 -0.20
C TRP A 308 -24.06 16.22 -1.41
N LEU A 309 -25.00 15.26 -1.57
CA LEU A 309 -25.03 14.35 -2.73
C LEU A 309 -25.16 15.10 -4.06
N THR A 310 -25.94 16.20 -4.10
CA THR A 310 -26.11 17.04 -5.28
C THR A 310 -24.83 17.80 -5.64
N ASP A 311 -24.09 18.26 -4.62
CA ASP A 311 -22.86 19.03 -4.79
C ASP A 311 -21.64 18.14 -5.15
N LEU A 312 -21.72 16.81 -4.91
CA LEU A 312 -20.68 15.85 -5.31
C LEU A 312 -20.71 15.67 -6.84
N LYS A 313 -19.83 16.41 -7.51
CA LYS A 313 -19.59 16.29 -8.96
C LYS A 313 -18.65 15.13 -9.30
#